data_82694e770e4efcb59efa065fe617683b
#
_entry.id   82694e770e4efcb59efa065fe617683b
#
_cell.length_a   1.000
_cell.length_b   1.000
_cell.length_c   1.000
_cell.angle_alpha   90.00
_cell.angle_beta   90.00
_cell.angle_gamma   90.00
#
_symmetry.space_group_name_H-M   'P 1'
#
loop_
_entity.id
_entity.type
_entity.pdbx_description
1 polymer ?
#
loop_
_entity_poly.entity_id
_entity_poly.type
_entity_poly.pdbx_seq_one_letter_code
_entity_poly.pdbx_strand_id
1 'polypeptide(L)'
;VEPSLEPVVSIRPSRREPVDLDEVEIETRPTTTRVTAPAPAIKAGKRALREAQPSLLGNSGYELPPLLLLAEAKKQAVTKISEDALEQNARLLEGVLDDFGVKGEIINVRPGPVVTLYELEPAPGIKSSRVIGLADDIARSMSAMSARIAVIPGKNVLGIELPNKHRETVF
;
A
#
# COMPACT_ATOMS: atom_id res chain seq x y z
N VAL A 1 -47.38 69.40 12.46
CA VAL A 1 -46.14 68.66 12.22
C VAL A 1 -46.57 67.35 11.61
N GLU A 2 -46.53 67.28 10.24
CA GLU A 2 -46.82 66.07 9.48
C GLU A 2 -45.60 65.13 9.46
N PRO A 3 -45.77 63.80 9.62
CA PRO A 3 -44.70 62.87 9.37
C PRO A 3 -44.54 62.57 7.88
N SER A 4 -43.36 62.85 7.36
CA SER A 4 -42.89 62.54 5.99
C SER A 4 -42.85 61.04 5.80
N LEU A 5 -43.60 60.54 4.80
CA LEU A 5 -43.57 59.15 4.34
C LEU A 5 -42.41 58.96 3.38
N GLU A 6 -41.40 58.17 3.81
CA GLU A 6 -40.30 57.74 2.92
C GLU A 6 -40.79 56.69 1.90
N PRO A 7 -40.23 56.69 0.66
CA PRO A 7 -40.70 55.82 -0.39
C PRO A 7 -40.28 54.37 -0.19
N VAL A 8 -41.23 53.45 -0.28
CA VAL A 8 -41.06 52.01 -0.25
C VAL A 8 -40.22 51.58 -1.46
N VAL A 9 -39.02 51.06 -1.18
CA VAL A 9 -38.15 50.48 -2.20
C VAL A 9 -38.78 49.17 -2.68
N SER A 10 -39.24 49.12 -3.91
CA SER A 10 -39.75 47.92 -4.59
C SER A 10 -38.59 46.99 -4.90
N ILE A 11 -38.52 45.86 -4.18
CA ILE A 11 -37.60 44.77 -4.46
C ILE A 11 -38.14 43.97 -5.64
N ARG A 12 -37.55 44.17 -6.82
CA ARG A 12 -37.82 43.29 -7.96
C ARG A 12 -37.21 41.92 -7.70
N PRO A 13 -37.94 40.81 -7.89
CA PRO A 13 -37.33 39.48 -7.81
C PRO A 13 -36.34 39.30 -8.96
N SER A 14 -35.08 39.10 -8.60
CA SER A 14 -34.05 38.72 -9.54
C SER A 14 -34.40 37.37 -10.15
N ARG A 15 -34.67 37.35 -11.43
CA ARG A 15 -34.85 36.13 -12.23
C ARG A 15 -33.53 35.37 -12.22
N ARG A 16 -33.45 34.31 -11.43
CA ARG A 16 -32.34 33.36 -11.48
C ARG A 16 -32.41 32.64 -12.83
N GLU A 17 -31.42 32.85 -13.64
CA GLU A 17 -31.21 32.05 -14.84
C GLU A 17 -30.91 30.60 -14.43
N PRO A 18 -31.40 29.58 -15.17
CA PRO A 18 -31.07 28.19 -14.87
C PRO A 18 -29.55 28.01 -15.05
N VAL A 19 -28.89 27.60 -13.97
CA VAL A 19 -27.48 27.18 -14.04
C VAL A 19 -27.47 25.84 -14.76
N ASP A 20 -26.87 25.80 -15.95
CA ASP A 20 -26.56 24.58 -16.68
C ASP A 20 -25.68 23.69 -15.81
N LEU A 21 -26.23 22.53 -15.39
CA LEU A 21 -25.55 21.53 -14.55
C LEU A 21 -24.65 20.56 -15.35
N ASP A 22 -24.40 20.87 -16.62
CA ASP A 22 -23.72 19.91 -17.52
C ASP A 22 -22.22 20.12 -17.70
N GLU A 23 -21.57 20.98 -16.94
CA GLU A 23 -20.09 21.07 -16.97
C GLU A 23 -19.49 21.20 -15.56
N VAL A 24 -19.72 20.21 -14.71
CA VAL A 24 -18.75 19.93 -13.65
C VAL A 24 -17.71 19.01 -14.26
N GLU A 25 -16.72 19.58 -14.91
CA GLU A 25 -15.44 18.92 -15.18
C GLU A 25 -14.87 18.51 -13.84
N ILE A 26 -15.15 17.24 -13.44
CA ILE A 26 -14.44 16.61 -12.34
C ILE A 26 -13.00 16.48 -12.84
N GLU A 27 -12.15 17.46 -12.50
CA GLU A 27 -10.70 17.27 -12.57
C GLU A 27 -10.37 16.02 -11.75
N THR A 28 -10.35 14.87 -12.42
CA THR A 28 -9.73 13.66 -11.91
C THR A 28 -8.24 13.97 -11.78
N ARG A 29 -7.82 14.47 -10.59
CA ARG A 29 -6.42 14.46 -10.22
C ARG A 29 -5.91 13.07 -10.51
N PRO A 30 -4.78 12.91 -11.24
CA PRO A 30 -4.18 11.61 -11.43
C PRO A 30 -3.88 11.07 -10.03
N THR A 31 -4.65 10.08 -9.59
CA THR A 31 -4.35 9.31 -8.39
C THR A 31 -3.06 8.56 -8.69
N THR A 32 -1.94 9.15 -8.30
CA THR A 32 -0.66 8.42 -8.28
C THR A 32 -0.86 7.23 -7.37
N THR A 33 -1.01 6.06 -7.97
CA THR A 33 -1.25 4.81 -7.26
C THR A 33 -0.04 4.56 -6.35
N ARG A 34 -0.23 4.63 -5.03
CA ARG A 34 0.81 4.37 -4.00
C ARG A 34 1.22 2.90 -3.97
N VAL A 35 0.50 2.06 -4.69
CA VAL A 35 0.71 0.61 -4.72
C VAL A 35 1.81 0.25 -5.71
N THR A 36 2.89 -0.33 -5.22
CA THR A 36 3.97 -0.88 -6.06
C THR A 36 3.58 -2.28 -6.53
N ALA A 37 3.67 -2.52 -7.84
CA ALA A 37 3.41 -3.84 -8.39
C ALA A 37 4.32 -4.91 -7.75
N PRO A 38 3.81 -6.15 -7.50
CA PRO A 38 4.61 -7.23 -6.95
C PRO A 38 5.79 -7.55 -7.88
N ALA A 39 6.91 -7.96 -7.28
CA ALA A 39 8.10 -8.32 -8.04
C ALA A 39 7.81 -9.45 -9.05
N PRO A 40 8.37 -9.38 -10.27
CA PRO A 40 8.16 -10.41 -11.28
C PRO A 40 8.72 -11.76 -10.79
N ALA A 41 8.08 -12.86 -11.20
CA ALA A 41 8.53 -14.20 -10.86
C ALA A 41 10.00 -14.42 -11.30
N ILE A 42 10.80 -15.01 -10.42
CA ILE A 42 12.22 -15.29 -10.67
C ILE A 42 12.31 -16.32 -11.79
N LYS A 43 13.02 -15.98 -12.88
CA LYS A 43 13.30 -16.91 -13.96
C LYS A 43 14.41 -17.86 -13.55
N ALA A 44 14.35 -19.12 -14.05
CA ALA A 44 15.40 -20.12 -13.80
C ALA A 44 16.79 -19.55 -14.14
N GLY A 45 17.71 -19.68 -13.18
CA GLY A 45 19.06 -19.13 -13.33
C GLY A 45 19.89 -19.89 -14.36
N LYS A 46 20.96 -19.26 -14.86
CA LYS A 46 21.89 -19.87 -15.82
C LYS A 46 22.51 -21.21 -15.32
N ARG A 47 22.59 -21.39 -13.99
CA ARG A 47 23.06 -22.63 -13.37
C ARG A 47 22.08 -23.79 -13.60
N ALA A 48 20.78 -23.59 -13.43
CA ALA A 48 19.78 -24.61 -13.70
C ALA A 48 19.79 -25.08 -15.16
N LEU A 49 19.98 -24.14 -16.11
CA LEU A 49 20.11 -24.48 -17.52
C LEU A 49 21.41 -25.24 -17.84
N ARG A 50 22.50 -24.95 -17.12
CA ARG A 50 23.80 -25.62 -17.32
C ARG A 50 23.81 -27.03 -16.70
N GLU A 51 23.15 -27.24 -15.56
CA GLU A 51 23.00 -28.55 -14.91
C GLU A 51 22.01 -29.47 -15.65
N ALA A 52 21.10 -28.91 -16.46
CA ALA A 52 20.23 -29.70 -17.33
C ALA A 52 20.98 -30.32 -18.54
N GLN A 53 22.21 -29.86 -18.85
CA GLN A 53 23.05 -30.45 -19.87
C GLN A 53 24.05 -31.43 -19.22
N PRO A 54 24.02 -32.74 -19.55
CA PRO A 54 24.97 -33.70 -19.00
C PRO A 54 26.40 -33.32 -19.47
N SER A 55 27.31 -33.16 -18.51
CA SER A 55 28.72 -32.98 -18.79
C SER A 55 29.34 -34.32 -19.20
N LEU A 56 29.86 -34.41 -20.42
CA LEU A 56 30.58 -35.59 -20.92
C LEU A 56 32.02 -35.68 -20.41
N LEU A 57 32.49 -34.64 -19.72
CA LEU A 57 33.82 -34.60 -19.12
C LEU A 57 33.68 -34.85 -17.62
N GLY A 58 34.07 -36.02 -17.13
CA GLY A 58 34.09 -36.38 -15.74
C GLY A 58 34.94 -35.40 -14.93
N ASN A 59 34.36 -34.64 -14.04
CA ASN A 59 35.04 -33.82 -13.07
C ASN A 59 35.38 -34.70 -11.85
N SER A 60 36.69 -34.87 -11.59
CA SER A 60 37.18 -35.59 -10.38
C SER A 60 37.14 -34.74 -9.11
N GLY A 61 36.24 -33.80 -9.01
CA GLY A 61 36.06 -32.91 -7.88
C GLY A 61 34.71 -33.11 -7.16
N TYR A 62 34.57 -32.55 -5.96
CA TYR A 62 33.29 -32.51 -5.22
C TYR A 62 32.20 -31.91 -6.09
N GLU A 63 31.13 -32.68 -6.34
CA GLU A 63 29.99 -32.27 -7.13
C GLU A 63 28.84 -31.88 -6.20
N LEU A 64 28.33 -30.67 -6.35
CA LEU A 64 27.16 -30.22 -5.59
C LEU A 64 25.91 -30.96 -6.05
N PRO A 65 24.97 -31.26 -5.13
CA PRO A 65 23.68 -31.85 -5.51
C PRO A 65 23.02 -31.06 -6.63
N PRO A 66 22.49 -31.72 -7.67
CA PRO A 66 21.82 -31.04 -8.78
C PRO A 66 20.53 -30.36 -8.30
N LEU A 67 20.20 -29.21 -8.89
CA LEU A 67 18.99 -28.45 -8.56
C LEU A 67 17.70 -29.21 -8.88
N LEU A 68 17.78 -30.25 -9.74
CA LEU A 68 16.65 -31.14 -10.05
C LEU A 68 16.13 -31.93 -8.85
N LEU A 69 16.93 -32.03 -7.77
CA LEU A 69 16.50 -32.67 -6.52
C LEU A 69 15.53 -31.75 -5.72
N LEU A 70 15.47 -30.47 -6.04
CA LEU A 70 14.51 -29.56 -5.45
C LEU A 70 13.15 -29.72 -6.14
N ALA A 71 12.08 -29.74 -5.36
CA ALA A 71 10.74 -29.75 -5.92
C ALA A 71 10.48 -28.46 -6.72
N GLU A 72 9.89 -28.59 -7.92
CA GLU A 72 9.45 -27.41 -8.67
C GLU A 72 8.34 -26.69 -7.93
N ALA A 73 8.42 -25.34 -7.94
CA ALA A 73 7.39 -24.50 -7.37
C ALA A 73 6.04 -24.78 -8.06
N LYS A 74 5.06 -25.23 -7.30
CA LYS A 74 3.70 -25.40 -7.84
C LYS A 74 3.17 -24.04 -8.24
N LYS A 75 2.70 -23.90 -9.48
CA LYS A 75 2.00 -22.71 -9.95
C LYS A 75 0.66 -22.62 -9.20
N GLN A 76 0.69 -21.99 -8.02
CA GLN A 76 -0.55 -21.65 -7.33
C GLN A 76 -1.22 -20.50 -8.10
N ALA A 77 -2.56 -20.55 -8.22
CA ALA A 77 -3.31 -19.42 -8.70
C ALA A 77 -3.11 -18.28 -7.69
N VAL A 78 -2.20 -17.37 -8.01
CA VAL A 78 -1.91 -16.20 -7.18
C VAL A 78 -3.18 -15.37 -7.12
N THR A 79 -3.85 -15.36 -5.99
CA THR A 79 -4.95 -14.43 -5.73
C THR A 79 -4.33 -13.05 -5.53
N LYS A 80 -4.08 -12.34 -6.64
CA LYS A 80 -3.55 -10.98 -6.57
C LYS A 80 -4.52 -10.14 -5.73
N ILE A 81 -4.01 -9.58 -4.66
CA ILE A 81 -4.76 -8.57 -3.89
C ILE A 81 -4.99 -7.40 -4.84
N SER A 82 -6.23 -6.95 -5.00
CA SER A 82 -6.53 -5.82 -5.88
C SER A 82 -5.87 -4.54 -5.35
N GLU A 83 -5.42 -3.68 -6.25
CA GLU A 83 -4.81 -2.39 -5.90
C GLU A 83 -5.76 -1.54 -5.06
N ASP A 84 -7.06 -1.57 -5.38
CA ASP A 84 -8.10 -0.87 -4.63
C ASP A 84 -8.20 -1.34 -3.18
N ALA A 85 -8.10 -2.66 -2.94
CA ALA A 85 -8.12 -3.20 -1.58
C ALA A 85 -6.87 -2.81 -0.79
N LEU A 86 -5.70 -2.74 -1.43
CA LEU A 86 -4.46 -2.27 -0.80
C LEU A 86 -4.56 -0.79 -0.44
N GLU A 87 -5.12 0.02 -1.31
CA GLU A 87 -5.35 1.45 -1.08
C GLU A 87 -6.36 1.68 0.06
N GLN A 88 -7.45 0.92 0.11
CA GLN A 88 -8.42 0.97 1.20
C GLN A 88 -7.79 0.60 2.54
N ASN A 89 -6.96 -0.45 2.57
CA ASN A 89 -6.22 -0.85 3.76
C ASN A 89 -5.21 0.23 4.20
N ALA A 90 -4.56 0.91 3.26
CA ALA A 90 -3.66 2.01 3.57
C ALA A 90 -4.41 3.16 4.26
N ARG A 91 -5.55 3.58 3.72
CA ARG A 91 -6.39 4.63 4.33
C ARG A 91 -6.92 4.23 5.70
N LEU A 92 -7.32 2.97 5.86
CA LEU A 92 -7.75 2.47 7.15
C LEU A 92 -6.60 2.52 8.17
N LEU A 93 -5.40 2.13 7.77
CA LEU A 93 -4.22 2.18 8.62
C LEU A 93 -3.84 3.63 8.99
N GLU A 94 -3.94 4.59 8.07
CA GLU A 94 -3.76 6.01 8.34
C GLU A 94 -4.77 6.50 9.40
N GLY A 95 -6.05 6.14 9.26
CA GLY A 95 -7.08 6.47 10.25
C GLY A 95 -6.78 5.89 11.63
N VAL A 96 -6.36 4.63 11.70
CA VAL A 96 -5.96 3.97 12.97
C VAL A 96 -4.76 4.67 13.61
N LEU A 97 -3.77 5.07 12.81
CA LEU A 97 -2.62 5.82 13.31
C LEU A 97 -3.02 7.19 13.87
N ASP A 98 -3.92 7.90 13.19
CA ASP A 98 -4.46 9.18 13.66
C ASP A 98 -5.22 9.04 14.99
N ASP A 99 -6.01 7.97 15.18
CA ASP A 99 -6.71 7.65 16.42
C ASP A 99 -5.74 7.49 17.61
N PHE A 100 -4.54 6.93 17.35
CA PHE A 100 -3.47 6.83 18.35
C PHE A 100 -2.59 8.10 18.44
N GLY A 101 -2.95 9.16 17.72
CA GLY A 101 -2.23 10.43 17.70
C GLY A 101 -0.87 10.35 16.99
N VAL A 102 -0.73 9.44 16.04
CA VAL A 102 0.42 9.32 15.13
C VAL A 102 0.02 9.90 13.79
N LYS A 103 0.40 11.14 13.53
CA LYS A 103 0.18 11.80 12.24
C LYS A 103 1.26 11.41 11.26
N GLY A 104 0.87 11.14 10.03
CA GLY A 104 1.76 10.77 8.94
C GLY A 104 0.98 10.32 7.72
N GLU A 105 1.66 10.02 6.64
CA GLU A 105 1.09 9.58 5.37
C GLU A 105 1.75 8.28 4.90
N ILE A 106 0.96 7.36 4.35
CA ILE A 106 1.50 6.16 3.73
C ILE A 106 1.88 6.51 2.28
N ILE A 107 3.18 6.64 2.04
CA ILE A 107 3.72 7.02 0.73
C ILE A 107 3.83 5.84 -0.24
N ASN A 108 3.93 4.62 0.27
CA ASN A 108 4.10 3.44 -0.58
C ASN A 108 3.52 2.18 0.07
N VAL A 109 2.94 1.31 -0.77
CA VAL A 109 2.40 0.01 -0.36
C VAL A 109 3.03 -1.07 -1.22
N ARG A 110 3.68 -2.04 -0.60
CA ARG A 110 4.36 -3.14 -1.27
C ARG A 110 3.75 -4.47 -0.86
N PRO A 111 2.87 -5.05 -1.69
CA PRO A 111 2.32 -6.36 -1.43
C PRO A 111 3.41 -7.44 -1.58
N GLY A 112 3.51 -8.31 -0.59
CA GLY A 112 4.33 -9.51 -0.62
C GLY A 112 3.48 -10.78 -0.55
N PRO A 113 4.10 -11.96 -0.65
CA PRO A 113 3.38 -13.23 -0.66
C PRO A 113 2.76 -13.58 0.69
N VAL A 114 3.33 -13.12 1.79
CA VAL A 114 2.88 -13.43 3.16
C VAL A 114 2.43 -12.19 3.91
N VAL A 115 3.16 -11.08 3.73
CA VAL A 115 2.92 -9.81 4.40
C VAL A 115 2.89 -8.68 3.38
N THR A 116 2.15 -7.62 3.68
CA THR A 116 2.18 -6.36 2.93
C THR A 116 2.93 -5.32 3.76
N LEU A 117 3.89 -4.64 3.13
CA LEU A 117 4.67 -3.56 3.73
C LEU A 117 4.04 -2.21 3.37
N TYR A 118 3.72 -1.43 4.38
CA TYR A 118 3.26 -0.05 4.28
C TYR A 118 4.40 0.88 4.72
N GLU A 119 4.85 1.77 3.85
CA GLU A 119 5.90 2.76 4.17
C GLU A 119 5.22 4.04 4.66
N LEU A 120 5.27 4.27 5.98
CA LEU A 120 4.71 5.45 6.64
C LEU A 120 5.77 6.55 6.73
N GLU A 121 5.50 7.73 6.23
CA GLU A 121 6.25 8.94 6.51
C GLU A 121 5.60 9.67 7.70
N PRO A 122 6.22 9.62 8.90
CA PRO A 122 5.66 10.26 10.08
C PRO A 122 5.79 11.78 9.99
N ALA A 123 4.80 12.51 10.50
CA ALA A 123 4.89 13.97 10.60
C ALA A 123 6.06 14.40 11.51
N PRO A 124 6.62 15.59 11.27
CA PRO A 124 7.71 16.13 12.09
C PRO A 124 7.35 16.11 13.58
N GLY A 125 8.29 15.65 14.42
CA GLY A 125 8.11 15.55 15.87
C GLY A 125 7.56 14.20 16.36
N ILE A 126 7.15 13.31 15.51
CA ILE A 126 6.74 11.94 15.89
C ILE A 126 8.00 11.08 16.10
N LYS A 127 8.13 10.51 17.29
CA LYS A 127 9.22 9.58 17.61
C LYS A 127 8.90 8.18 17.07
N SER A 128 9.83 7.57 16.32
CA SER A 128 9.70 6.20 15.79
C SER A 128 9.43 5.17 16.89
N SER A 129 10.05 5.31 18.06
CA SER A 129 9.81 4.43 19.21
C SER A 129 8.34 4.43 19.68
N ARG A 130 7.64 5.56 19.59
CA ARG A 130 6.21 5.64 19.91
C ARG A 130 5.39 4.80 18.94
N VAL A 131 5.66 4.89 17.64
CA VAL A 131 4.94 4.13 16.61
C VAL A 131 5.23 2.64 16.77
N ILE A 132 6.50 2.25 16.99
CA ILE A 132 6.91 0.87 17.23
C ILE A 132 6.18 0.27 18.44
N GLY A 133 6.03 1.05 19.53
CA GLY A 133 5.32 0.62 20.73
C GLY A 133 3.81 0.39 20.55
N LEU A 134 3.21 0.89 19.47
CA LEU A 134 1.79 0.72 19.13
C LEU A 134 1.51 -0.52 18.25
N ALA A 135 2.52 -1.35 17.97
CA ALA A 135 2.38 -2.46 17.03
C ALA A 135 1.19 -3.39 17.36
N ASP A 136 1.02 -3.77 18.63
CA ASP A 136 -0.08 -4.65 19.06
C ASP A 136 -1.45 -3.96 18.99
N ASP A 137 -1.51 -2.67 19.29
CA ASP A 137 -2.75 -1.89 19.20
C ASP A 137 -3.17 -1.70 17.75
N ILE A 138 -2.22 -1.43 16.87
CA ILE A 138 -2.45 -1.33 15.42
C ILE A 138 -2.91 -2.69 14.88
N ALA A 139 -2.25 -3.79 15.25
CA ALA A 139 -2.67 -5.14 14.85
C ALA A 139 -4.12 -5.42 15.25
N ARG A 140 -4.49 -5.09 16.48
CA ARG A 140 -5.86 -5.27 16.98
C ARG A 140 -6.85 -4.43 16.18
N SER A 141 -6.57 -3.15 15.95
CA SER A 141 -7.47 -2.23 15.22
C SER A 141 -7.64 -2.62 13.75
N MET A 142 -6.56 -3.16 13.13
CA MET A 142 -6.57 -3.67 11.76
C MET A 142 -7.12 -5.10 11.64
N SER A 143 -7.57 -5.72 12.75
CA SER A 143 -8.00 -7.12 12.81
C SER A 143 -6.93 -8.09 12.23
N ALA A 144 -5.66 -7.75 12.41
CA ALA A 144 -4.51 -8.54 12.00
C ALA A 144 -4.01 -9.40 13.18
N MET A 145 -3.39 -10.55 12.89
CA MET A 145 -2.83 -11.42 13.94
C MET A 145 -1.64 -10.79 14.66
N SER A 146 -0.88 -9.95 13.96
CA SER A 146 0.28 -9.23 14.47
C SER A 146 0.62 -8.08 13.53
N ALA A 147 1.36 -7.10 14.02
CA ALA A 147 1.99 -6.08 13.20
C ALA A 147 3.47 -5.99 13.57
N ARG A 148 4.32 -5.76 12.60
CA ARG A 148 5.73 -5.49 12.82
C ARG A 148 6.04 -4.10 12.31
N ILE A 149 6.65 -3.28 13.17
CA ILE A 149 7.01 -1.90 12.83
C ILE A 149 8.51 -1.73 13.00
N ALA A 150 9.18 -1.24 11.96
CA ALA A 150 10.62 -1.02 11.98
C ALA A 150 11.00 0.21 11.16
N VAL A 151 12.12 0.82 11.50
CA VAL A 151 12.71 1.90 10.70
C VAL A 151 13.32 1.31 9.44
N ILE A 152 13.06 1.92 8.29
CA ILE A 152 13.67 1.52 7.02
C ILE A 152 15.01 2.26 6.87
N PRO A 153 16.15 1.55 6.82
CA PRO A 153 17.46 2.18 6.68
C PRO A 153 17.56 3.02 5.40
N GLY A 154 18.14 4.19 5.48
CA GLY A 154 18.36 5.08 4.34
C GLY A 154 17.15 5.89 3.89
N LYS A 155 16.01 5.78 4.58
CA LYS A 155 14.80 6.54 4.31
C LYS A 155 14.25 7.14 5.61
N ASN A 156 13.56 8.29 5.51
CA ASN A 156 12.85 8.88 6.65
C ASN A 156 11.43 8.29 6.78
N VAL A 157 11.31 6.97 6.74
CA VAL A 157 10.03 6.28 6.82
C VAL A 157 10.08 5.10 7.77
N LEU A 158 8.92 4.74 8.29
CA LEU A 158 8.71 3.55 9.09
C LEU A 158 8.00 2.50 8.24
N GLY A 159 8.50 1.27 8.25
CA GLY A 159 7.85 0.14 7.63
C GLY A 159 6.87 -0.51 8.61
N ILE A 160 5.60 -0.61 8.23
CA ILE A 160 4.55 -1.33 8.95
C ILE A 160 4.21 -2.57 8.14
N GLU A 161 4.53 -3.74 8.65
CA GLU A 161 4.25 -5.02 8.02
C GLU A 161 2.98 -5.62 8.62
N LEU A 162 1.98 -5.88 7.77
CA LEU A 162 0.74 -6.56 8.16
C LEU A 162 0.60 -7.87 7.39
N PRO A 163 0.19 -8.96 8.05
CA PRO A 163 0.00 -10.26 7.38
C PRO A 163 -1.20 -10.22 6.43
N ASN A 164 -1.03 -10.83 5.27
CA ASN A 164 -2.09 -10.98 4.29
C ASN A 164 -3.15 -11.97 4.79
N LYS A 165 -4.42 -11.76 4.41
CA LYS A 165 -5.50 -12.73 4.68
C LYS A 165 -5.24 -14.06 3.96
N HIS A 166 -4.78 -14.00 2.72
CA HIS A 166 -4.37 -15.16 1.93
C HIS A 166 -2.85 -15.11 1.79
N ARG A 167 -2.19 -16.15 2.29
CA ARG A 167 -0.73 -16.27 2.28
C ARG A 167 -0.33 -17.25 1.19
N GLU A 168 0.73 -16.92 0.47
CA GLU A 168 1.31 -17.79 -0.56
C GLU A 168 2.49 -18.55 0.04
N THR A 169 2.66 -19.79 -0.42
CA THR A 169 3.85 -20.56 -0.07
C THR A 169 5.03 -20.08 -0.92
N VAL A 170 6.11 -19.69 -0.27
CA VAL A 170 7.37 -19.33 -0.92
C VAL A 170 8.23 -20.59 -0.98
N PHE A 171 8.68 -20.96 -2.19
CA PHE A 171 9.51 -22.12 -2.46
C PHE A 171 10.98 -21.73 -2.65
#